data_2d4e4291cab343f39bcca7ab330b69c1
#
_entry.id   2d4e4291cab343f39bcca7ab330b69c1
#
_cell.length_a   1.000
_cell.length_b   1.000
_cell.length_c   1.000
_cell.angle_alpha   90.00
_cell.angle_beta   90.00
_cell.angle_gamma   90.00
#
_symmetry.space_group_name_H-M   'P 1'
#
loop_
_entity.id
_entity.type
_entity.pdbx_description
1 polymer ?
#
loop_
_entity_poly.entity_id
_entity_poly.type
_entity_poly.pdbx_seq_one_letter_code
_entity_poly.pdbx_strand_id
1 'polypeptide(L)'
;METPSSEALRRHPLEVAWASLTFFVPMIVSLLSKMGAIDLAYHIRAGEDVLHGNIPRFDTYTFTVAGAPWLDQQWLAQGVFALVYKTGGWPLLLALQAVLVGLTFWFVYLAARATGAKQRTASLLTLAGFLVASPGLGMRPQLLALPLFGALLWVTAGRKAHPARLWLAPALALICANLHGSFTLFPLIVFLAWLEDVRSHDPAARRTLLIVAATAAATLVNPFGIGAWTYAFDLSTNPVIRKTISEWAPLTLATVPGWFAIVSAFAVVAYLVRRTRPTPWTTLVTLGLFFLLALSAQRAIVWWGMVAPVMLASLMQPAPEAQRDRTSEPQAARGPAYVIMATLIAGVIVLAPWWRGTSYDKFLVAAPPGLTEATRGSLAPGTRTLVYQPWGSWFEFALPDIPVFVDSRIEIIPEDIWHDYGEVGFSGASWQEVLDRWNVEAIVASKDWALLPILERSDSGWREIYSDDDGALLVRT
;
A
#
# COMPACT_ATOMS: atom_id res chain seq x y z
N MET A 1 22.60 -45.59 3.98
CA MET A 1 22.55 -44.14 3.67
C MET A 1 22.13 -44.01 2.23
N GLU A 2 20.81 -44.05 1.97
CA GLU A 2 20.28 -43.90 0.62
C GLU A 2 20.29 -42.41 0.26
N THR A 3 20.98 -42.06 -0.82
CA THR A 3 20.93 -40.73 -1.42
C THR A 3 19.50 -40.42 -1.83
N PRO A 4 18.92 -39.24 -1.45
CA PRO A 4 17.58 -38.88 -1.89
C PRO A 4 17.58 -38.89 -3.43
N SER A 5 16.66 -39.66 -4.00
CA SER A 5 16.50 -39.83 -5.42
C SER A 5 16.31 -38.48 -6.12
N SER A 6 17.02 -38.27 -7.23
CA SER A 6 16.96 -37.08 -8.10
C SER A 6 15.55 -36.80 -8.66
N GLU A 7 14.59 -37.67 -8.44
CA GLU A 7 13.18 -37.48 -8.79
C GLU A 7 12.41 -36.47 -7.89
N ALA A 8 12.84 -36.26 -6.63
CA ALA A 8 12.21 -35.31 -5.73
C ALA A 8 12.41 -33.84 -6.14
N LEU A 9 13.37 -33.55 -7.04
CA LEU A 9 13.71 -32.22 -7.53
C LEU A 9 13.02 -31.83 -8.85
N ARG A 10 12.28 -32.70 -9.49
CA ARG A 10 11.57 -32.40 -10.75
C ARG A 10 10.17 -31.88 -10.44
N ARG A 11 10.05 -30.60 -10.05
CA ARG A 11 8.75 -29.92 -10.01
C ARG A 11 8.10 -30.00 -11.39
N HIS A 12 6.83 -30.39 -11.43
CA HIS A 12 6.08 -30.48 -12.69
C HIS A 12 6.02 -29.10 -13.37
N PRO A 13 6.35 -28.94 -14.66
CA PRO A 13 6.41 -27.64 -15.34
C PRO A 13 5.13 -26.82 -15.23
N LEU A 14 3.95 -27.45 -15.26
CA LEU A 14 2.65 -26.78 -15.02
C LEU A 14 2.53 -26.21 -13.61
N GLU A 15 3.12 -26.87 -12.63
CA GLU A 15 3.15 -26.37 -11.25
C GLU A 15 3.96 -25.09 -11.15
N VAL A 16 5.08 -25.05 -11.82
CA VAL A 16 5.92 -23.85 -11.91
C VAL A 16 5.18 -22.73 -12.64
N ALA A 17 4.47 -23.04 -13.74
CA ALA A 17 3.70 -22.04 -14.49
C ALA A 17 2.58 -21.42 -13.63
N TRP A 18 1.79 -22.21 -12.90
CA TRP A 18 0.76 -21.69 -11.99
C TRP A 18 1.34 -20.80 -10.89
N ALA A 19 2.47 -21.21 -10.32
CA ALA A 19 3.17 -20.43 -9.31
C ALA A 19 3.71 -19.11 -9.90
N SER A 20 4.32 -19.17 -11.09
CA SER A 20 4.87 -18.00 -11.77
C SER A 20 3.80 -16.94 -12.08
N LEU A 21 2.59 -17.36 -12.47
CA LEU A 21 1.49 -16.44 -12.71
C LEU A 21 1.19 -15.57 -11.49
N THR A 22 1.26 -16.12 -10.27
CA THR A 22 0.94 -15.37 -9.04
C THR A 22 1.99 -14.32 -8.67
N PHE A 23 3.20 -14.44 -9.16
CA PHE A 23 4.26 -13.44 -8.99
C PHE A 23 4.30 -12.45 -10.16
N PHE A 24 4.38 -12.96 -11.39
CA PHE A 24 4.65 -12.13 -12.55
C PHE A 24 3.43 -11.35 -13.05
N VAL A 25 2.20 -11.86 -12.95
CA VAL A 25 1.02 -11.11 -13.41
C VAL A 25 0.81 -9.85 -12.56
N PRO A 26 0.79 -9.88 -11.21
CA PRO A 26 0.75 -8.67 -10.38
C PRO A 26 1.91 -7.72 -10.65
N MET A 27 3.13 -8.24 -10.82
CA MET A 27 4.32 -7.46 -11.15
C MET A 27 4.16 -6.73 -12.50
N ILE A 28 3.76 -7.44 -13.54
CA ILE A 28 3.57 -6.89 -14.91
C ILE A 28 2.49 -5.81 -14.90
N VAL A 29 1.35 -6.06 -14.24
CA VAL A 29 0.26 -5.07 -14.13
C VAL A 29 0.76 -3.81 -13.43
N SER A 30 1.55 -3.95 -12.36
CA SER A 30 2.14 -2.81 -11.66
C SER A 30 3.11 -2.00 -12.56
N LEU A 31 3.83 -2.66 -13.49
CA LEU A 31 4.72 -1.99 -14.44
C LEU A 31 3.97 -1.20 -15.52
N LEU A 32 2.69 -1.45 -15.78
CA LEU A 32 1.92 -0.77 -16.83
C LEU A 32 1.50 0.65 -16.44
N SER A 33 1.38 0.95 -15.16
CA SER A 33 0.87 2.23 -14.64
C SER A 33 1.99 3.17 -14.18
N LYS A 34 1.66 4.45 -14.05
CA LYS A 34 2.47 5.41 -13.29
C LYS A 34 2.20 5.24 -11.78
N MET A 35 3.13 5.69 -10.94
CA MET A 35 2.95 5.78 -9.50
C MET A 35 1.96 6.91 -9.17
N GLY A 36 0.80 6.54 -8.63
CA GLY A 36 -0.30 7.48 -8.35
C GLY A 36 -0.32 8.00 -6.91
N ALA A 37 0.61 7.58 -6.07
CA ALA A 37 0.66 8.02 -4.68
C ALA A 37 1.14 9.47 -4.58
N ILE A 38 0.26 10.36 -4.12
CA ILE A 38 0.54 11.81 -4.00
C ILE A 38 1.53 12.12 -2.85
N ASP A 39 1.68 11.20 -1.91
CA ASP A 39 2.52 11.28 -0.72
C ASP A 39 3.96 10.77 -0.94
N LEU A 40 4.24 10.07 -2.05
CA LEU A 40 5.56 9.46 -2.30
C LEU A 40 6.71 10.48 -2.24
N ALA A 41 6.51 11.67 -2.77
CA ALA A 41 7.56 12.67 -2.89
C ALA A 41 8.03 13.18 -1.51
N TYR A 42 7.12 13.49 -0.58
CA TYR A 42 7.55 13.89 0.77
C TYR A 42 8.20 12.72 1.52
N HIS A 43 7.77 11.49 1.28
CA HIS A 43 8.43 10.32 1.88
C HIS A 43 9.89 10.19 1.44
N ILE A 44 10.20 10.53 0.20
CA ILE A 44 11.60 10.54 -0.28
C ILE A 44 12.37 11.67 0.43
N ARG A 45 11.81 12.87 0.51
CA ARG A 45 12.43 14.02 1.20
C ARG A 45 12.70 13.70 2.68
N ALA A 46 11.71 13.24 3.42
CA ALA A 46 11.90 12.85 4.82
C ALA A 46 12.89 11.68 4.97
N GLY A 47 12.92 10.79 4.00
CA GLY A 47 13.88 9.68 3.95
C GLY A 47 15.33 10.13 3.75
N GLU A 48 15.58 11.27 3.12
CA GLU A 48 16.91 11.85 3.04
C GLU A 48 17.44 12.24 4.42
N ASP A 49 16.59 12.84 5.27
CA ASP A 49 16.93 13.12 6.67
C ASP A 49 17.24 11.84 7.44
N VAL A 50 16.43 10.79 7.24
CA VAL A 50 16.65 9.47 7.85
C VAL A 50 17.99 8.85 7.42
N LEU A 51 18.37 8.96 6.16
CA LEU A 51 19.68 8.48 5.66
C LEU A 51 20.85 9.22 6.29
N HIS A 52 20.66 10.46 6.76
CA HIS A 52 21.64 11.23 7.52
C HIS A 52 21.56 10.97 9.04
N GLY A 53 20.74 10.01 9.48
CA GLY A 53 20.59 9.62 10.88
C GLY A 53 19.61 10.47 11.68
N ASN A 54 18.83 11.31 11.04
CA ASN A 54 17.85 12.19 11.66
C ASN A 54 16.42 11.75 11.32
N ILE A 55 15.67 11.27 12.31
CA ILE A 55 14.23 11.00 12.13
C ILE A 55 13.48 12.31 12.39
N PRO A 56 12.72 12.85 11.42
CA PRO A 56 11.96 14.08 11.59
C PRO A 56 11.03 14.02 12.81
N ARG A 57 11.02 15.07 13.61
CA ARG A 57 10.18 15.20 14.82
C ARG A 57 9.28 16.42 14.79
N PHE A 58 9.52 17.32 13.86
CA PHE A 58 8.79 18.57 13.69
C PHE A 58 8.58 18.84 12.21
N ASP A 59 7.49 19.55 11.89
CA ASP A 59 7.28 20.00 10.52
C ASP A 59 8.26 21.10 10.13
N THR A 60 8.82 20.95 8.92
CA THR A 60 9.71 21.94 8.28
C THR A 60 9.34 22.18 6.82
N TYR A 61 8.22 21.63 6.34
CA TYR A 61 7.85 21.63 4.92
C TYR A 61 6.76 22.63 4.60
N THR A 62 5.82 22.84 5.55
CA THR A 62 4.73 23.79 5.37
C THR A 62 4.99 25.06 6.18
N PHE A 63 4.44 26.21 5.74
CA PHE A 63 4.54 27.44 6.52
C PHE A 63 3.37 27.62 7.50
N THR A 64 2.27 26.83 7.35
CA THR A 64 1.08 26.92 8.17
C THR A 64 1.22 26.21 9.51
N VAL A 65 1.99 25.14 9.56
CA VAL A 65 2.25 24.34 10.79
C VAL A 65 3.76 24.17 11.07
N ALA A 66 4.57 25.11 10.59
CA ALA A 66 6.02 25.06 10.81
C ALA A 66 6.38 24.91 12.30
N GLY A 67 7.19 23.89 12.62
CA GLY A 67 7.57 23.56 13.99
C GLY A 67 6.55 22.71 14.76
N ALA A 68 5.40 22.33 14.17
CA ALA A 68 4.45 21.42 14.80
C ALA A 68 5.08 20.03 15.04
N PRO A 69 4.79 19.37 16.18
CA PRO A 69 5.31 18.03 16.44
C PRO A 69 4.83 17.03 15.39
N TRP A 70 5.74 16.21 14.89
CA TRP A 70 5.46 15.15 13.93
C TRP A 70 5.96 13.80 14.43
N LEU A 71 5.05 12.82 14.57
CA LEU A 71 5.38 11.45 14.87
C LEU A 71 5.52 10.68 13.54
N ASP A 72 6.75 10.62 13.03
CA ASP A 72 7.06 9.96 11.76
C ASP A 72 7.22 8.45 11.92
N GLN A 73 6.11 7.75 12.14
CA GLN A 73 6.09 6.30 12.35
C GLN A 73 6.62 5.51 11.14
N GLN A 74 6.63 6.12 9.94
CA GLN A 74 6.99 5.49 8.69
C GLN A 74 8.46 5.70 8.29
N TRP A 75 9.28 6.18 9.22
CA TRP A 75 10.68 6.58 9.03
C TRP A 75 11.53 5.57 8.26
N LEU A 76 11.39 4.26 8.54
CA LEU A 76 12.18 3.23 7.88
C LEU A 76 11.75 3.06 6.41
N ALA A 77 10.46 3.18 6.11
CA ALA A 77 9.96 3.13 4.74
C ALA A 77 10.46 4.32 3.92
N GLN A 78 10.50 5.50 4.52
CA GLN A 78 11.02 6.72 3.92
C GLN A 78 12.51 6.57 3.61
N GLY A 79 13.31 6.07 4.55
CA GLY A 79 14.72 5.77 4.32
C GLY A 79 14.95 4.78 3.17
N VAL A 80 14.11 3.74 3.05
CA VAL A 80 14.13 2.81 1.91
C VAL A 80 13.82 3.52 0.60
N PHE A 81 12.79 4.37 0.56
CA PHE A 81 12.43 5.10 -0.66
C PHE A 81 13.52 6.08 -1.08
N ALA A 82 14.08 6.85 -0.15
CA ALA A 82 15.18 7.75 -0.42
C ALA A 82 16.43 7.02 -0.92
N LEU A 83 16.79 5.88 -0.30
CA LEU A 83 17.92 5.06 -0.75
C LEU A 83 17.72 4.54 -2.17
N VAL A 84 16.54 3.98 -2.47
CA VAL A 84 16.20 3.46 -3.79
C VAL A 84 16.17 4.57 -4.84
N TYR A 85 15.59 5.72 -4.50
CA TYR A 85 15.59 6.89 -5.37
C TYR A 85 17.02 7.39 -5.65
N LYS A 86 17.84 7.53 -4.62
CA LYS A 86 19.24 7.96 -4.75
C LYS A 86 20.07 7.03 -5.63
N THR A 87 19.78 5.74 -5.61
CA THR A 87 20.54 4.72 -6.37
C THR A 87 20.10 4.56 -7.81
N GLY A 88 18.82 4.73 -8.13
CA GLY A 88 18.29 4.46 -9.48
C GLY A 88 17.08 5.30 -9.89
N GLY A 89 16.76 6.35 -9.16
CA GLY A 89 15.69 7.31 -9.48
C GLY A 89 14.30 6.68 -9.57
N TRP A 90 13.44 7.34 -10.30
CA TRP A 90 12.05 6.91 -10.52
C TRP A 90 11.92 5.53 -11.17
N PRO A 91 12.79 5.14 -12.15
CA PRO A 91 12.76 3.79 -12.70
C PRO A 91 12.93 2.71 -11.64
N LEU A 92 13.87 2.86 -10.71
CA LEU A 92 14.13 1.85 -9.68
C LEU A 92 13.00 1.81 -8.64
N LEU A 93 12.37 2.94 -8.32
CA LEU A 93 11.18 2.97 -7.47
C LEU A 93 10.00 2.21 -8.10
N LEU A 94 9.74 2.39 -9.39
CA LEU A 94 8.69 1.64 -10.09
C LEU A 94 9.03 0.14 -10.17
N ALA A 95 10.29 -0.22 -10.35
CA ALA A 95 10.74 -1.61 -10.30
C ALA A 95 10.53 -2.20 -8.90
N LEU A 96 10.86 -1.45 -7.84
CA LEU A 96 10.61 -1.85 -6.45
C LEU A 96 9.11 -2.06 -6.21
N GLN A 97 8.24 -1.12 -6.63
CA GLN A 97 6.79 -1.29 -6.54
C GLN A 97 6.34 -2.61 -7.17
N ALA A 98 6.77 -2.88 -8.39
CA ALA A 98 6.39 -4.08 -9.12
C ALA A 98 6.86 -5.37 -8.43
N VAL A 99 8.09 -5.39 -7.92
CA VAL A 99 8.64 -6.54 -7.17
C VAL A 99 7.87 -6.75 -5.86
N LEU A 100 7.58 -5.69 -5.10
CA LEU A 100 6.82 -5.78 -3.84
C LEU A 100 5.40 -6.31 -4.06
N VAL A 101 4.73 -5.84 -5.12
CA VAL A 101 3.41 -6.36 -5.52
C VAL A 101 3.49 -7.85 -5.88
N GLY A 102 4.47 -8.24 -6.70
CA GLY A 102 4.71 -9.65 -7.04
C GLY A 102 4.97 -10.51 -5.80
N LEU A 103 5.87 -10.08 -4.90
CA LEU A 103 6.19 -10.80 -3.65
C LEU A 103 4.97 -10.91 -2.73
N THR A 104 4.14 -9.88 -2.64
CA THR A 104 2.91 -9.91 -1.83
C THR A 104 2.03 -11.08 -2.24
N PHE A 105 1.70 -11.19 -3.52
CA PHE A 105 0.82 -12.25 -4.01
C PHE A 105 1.53 -13.62 -4.13
N TRP A 106 2.83 -13.62 -4.29
CA TRP A 106 3.62 -14.84 -4.12
C TRP A 106 3.46 -15.44 -2.72
N PHE A 107 3.56 -14.62 -1.66
CA PHE A 107 3.37 -15.11 -0.29
C PHE A 107 1.91 -15.50 0.00
N VAL A 108 0.92 -14.80 -0.55
CA VAL A 108 -0.49 -15.20 -0.48
C VAL A 108 -0.70 -16.57 -1.13
N TYR A 109 -0.10 -16.81 -2.30
CA TYR A 109 -0.10 -18.13 -2.94
C TYR A 109 0.56 -19.19 -2.06
N LEU A 110 1.72 -18.92 -1.49
CA LEU A 110 2.39 -19.85 -0.58
C LEU A 110 1.54 -20.14 0.65
N ALA A 111 0.86 -19.14 1.20
CA ALA A 111 -0.08 -19.30 2.30
C ALA A 111 -1.27 -20.20 1.90
N ALA A 112 -1.88 -19.94 0.76
CA ALA A 112 -2.96 -20.78 0.22
C ALA A 112 -2.49 -22.22 -0.03
N ARG A 113 -1.27 -22.42 -0.52
CA ARG A 113 -0.66 -23.76 -0.68
C ARG A 113 -0.42 -24.45 0.66
N ALA A 114 0.05 -23.71 1.66
CA ALA A 114 0.31 -24.23 3.00
C ALA A 114 -0.96 -24.78 3.69
N THR A 115 -2.14 -24.32 3.30
CA THR A 115 -3.42 -24.88 3.76
C THR A 115 -3.74 -26.25 3.15
N GLY A 116 -3.00 -26.75 2.14
CA GLY A 116 -3.25 -28.00 1.43
C GLY A 116 -4.07 -27.86 0.13
N ALA A 117 -4.39 -26.63 -0.29
CA ALA A 117 -5.11 -26.42 -1.55
C ALA A 117 -4.27 -26.85 -2.77
N LYS A 118 -4.95 -27.30 -3.85
CA LYS A 118 -4.29 -27.61 -5.13
C LYS A 118 -3.68 -26.35 -5.73
N GLN A 119 -2.57 -26.48 -6.48
CA GLN A 119 -1.85 -25.36 -7.07
C GLN A 119 -2.74 -24.44 -7.91
N ARG A 120 -3.48 -25.02 -8.86
CA ARG A 120 -4.42 -24.28 -9.71
C ARG A 120 -5.41 -23.48 -8.87
N THR A 121 -6.00 -24.09 -7.82
CA THR A 121 -6.95 -23.43 -6.92
C THR A 121 -6.27 -22.29 -6.16
N ALA A 122 -5.10 -22.55 -5.58
CA ALA A 122 -4.33 -21.53 -4.87
C ALA A 122 -3.97 -20.34 -5.79
N SER A 123 -3.51 -20.62 -7.02
CA SER A 123 -3.17 -19.57 -7.99
C SER A 123 -4.38 -18.75 -8.42
N LEU A 124 -5.50 -19.39 -8.75
CA LEU A 124 -6.72 -18.68 -9.16
C LEU A 124 -7.30 -17.81 -8.03
N LEU A 125 -7.32 -18.33 -6.80
CA LEU A 125 -7.74 -17.55 -5.63
C LEU A 125 -6.80 -16.37 -5.36
N THR A 126 -5.48 -16.58 -5.49
CA THR A 126 -4.49 -15.52 -5.32
C THR A 126 -4.64 -14.43 -6.37
N LEU A 127 -4.84 -14.78 -7.63
CA LEU A 127 -5.05 -13.80 -8.71
C LEU A 127 -6.38 -13.05 -8.55
N ALA A 128 -7.44 -13.73 -8.10
CA ALA A 128 -8.69 -13.06 -7.74
C ALA A 128 -8.48 -12.09 -6.56
N GLY A 129 -7.70 -12.49 -5.54
CA GLY A 129 -7.33 -11.62 -4.44
C GLY A 129 -6.50 -10.41 -4.88
N PHE A 130 -5.57 -10.60 -5.83
CA PHE A 130 -4.83 -9.50 -6.45
C PHE A 130 -5.77 -8.50 -7.13
N LEU A 131 -6.72 -8.96 -7.92
CA LEU A 131 -7.69 -8.08 -8.58
C LEU A 131 -8.47 -7.25 -7.54
N VAL A 132 -8.93 -7.88 -6.46
CA VAL A 132 -9.64 -7.19 -5.36
C VAL A 132 -8.75 -6.17 -4.65
N ALA A 133 -7.48 -6.51 -4.41
CA ALA A 133 -6.53 -5.67 -3.70
C ALA A 133 -5.95 -4.53 -4.57
N SER A 134 -6.06 -4.62 -5.89
CA SER A 134 -5.34 -3.74 -6.84
C SER A 134 -5.48 -2.24 -6.58
N PRO A 135 -6.64 -1.70 -6.11
CA PRO A 135 -6.74 -0.27 -5.81
C PRO A 135 -5.86 0.22 -4.66
N GLY A 136 -5.42 -0.68 -3.77
CA GLY A 136 -4.58 -0.36 -2.60
C GLY A 136 -3.08 -0.65 -2.78
N LEU A 137 -2.60 -0.90 -3.99
CA LEU A 137 -1.22 -1.33 -4.27
C LEU A 137 -0.28 -0.19 -4.73
N GLY A 138 -0.62 1.07 -4.44
CA GLY A 138 0.23 2.22 -4.78
C GLY A 138 1.57 2.23 -4.03
N MET A 139 2.56 2.97 -4.57
CA MET A 139 3.90 3.12 -3.98
C MET A 139 3.85 4.01 -2.72
N ARG A 140 3.56 3.39 -1.60
CA ARG A 140 3.41 4.00 -0.27
C ARG A 140 4.12 3.14 0.77
N PRO A 141 4.39 3.64 1.98
CA PRO A 141 4.93 2.84 3.08
C PRO A 141 4.16 1.53 3.33
N GLN A 142 2.84 1.54 3.15
CA GLN A 142 2.00 0.34 3.23
C GLN A 142 2.47 -0.78 2.30
N LEU A 143 2.93 -0.45 1.09
CA LEU A 143 3.35 -1.46 0.11
C LEU A 143 4.56 -2.27 0.59
N LEU A 144 5.48 -1.67 1.37
CA LEU A 144 6.59 -2.41 1.98
C LEU A 144 6.12 -3.40 3.06
N ALA A 145 5.01 -3.11 3.73
CA ALA A 145 4.41 -3.99 4.75
C ALA A 145 3.65 -5.18 4.14
N LEU A 146 3.12 -5.08 2.91
CA LEU A 146 2.29 -6.13 2.32
C LEU A 146 3.02 -7.46 2.13
N PRO A 147 4.26 -7.54 1.59
CA PRO A 147 4.99 -8.80 1.50
C PRO A 147 5.25 -9.42 2.89
N LEU A 148 5.52 -8.60 3.91
CA LEU A 148 5.71 -9.06 5.29
C LEU A 148 4.43 -9.67 5.85
N PHE A 149 3.29 -9.04 5.60
CA PHE A 149 1.99 -9.58 5.99
C PHE A 149 1.65 -10.86 5.20
N GLY A 150 1.95 -10.92 3.91
CA GLY A 150 1.83 -12.14 3.11
C GLY A 150 2.70 -13.28 3.67
N ALA A 151 3.95 -12.99 4.06
CA ALA A 151 4.84 -13.95 4.73
C ALA A 151 4.27 -14.39 6.09
N LEU A 152 3.66 -13.48 6.86
CA LEU A 152 2.96 -13.82 8.10
C LEU A 152 1.80 -14.79 7.84
N LEU A 153 0.97 -14.55 6.82
CA LEU A 153 -0.09 -15.47 6.42
C LEU A 153 0.47 -16.84 6.05
N TRP A 154 1.60 -16.89 5.34
CA TRP A 154 2.26 -18.15 4.97
C TRP A 154 2.76 -18.93 6.19
N VAL A 155 3.45 -18.28 7.12
CA VAL A 155 3.99 -18.99 8.31
C VAL A 155 2.86 -19.43 9.24
N THR A 156 1.78 -18.64 9.37
CA THR A 156 0.62 -18.99 10.18
C THR A 156 -0.20 -20.13 9.56
N ALA A 157 -0.43 -20.11 8.25
CA ALA A 157 -1.12 -21.20 7.56
C ALA A 157 -0.33 -22.50 7.64
N GLY A 158 1.00 -22.44 7.56
CA GLY A 158 1.90 -23.60 7.61
C GLY A 158 2.30 -24.07 9.01
N ARG A 159 1.81 -23.45 10.10
CA ARG A 159 2.29 -23.64 11.48
C ARG A 159 2.21 -25.07 12.00
N LYS A 160 1.21 -25.84 11.55
CA LYS A 160 1.03 -27.25 11.97
C LYS A 160 2.10 -28.16 11.35
N ALA A 161 2.45 -27.93 10.08
CA ALA A 161 3.49 -28.68 9.38
C ALA A 161 4.91 -28.22 9.73
N HIS A 162 5.09 -26.91 9.96
CA HIS A 162 6.40 -26.28 10.20
C HIS A 162 6.36 -25.35 11.42
N PRO A 163 6.19 -25.89 12.61
CA PRO A 163 5.92 -25.08 13.82
C PRO A 163 7.03 -24.09 14.19
N ALA A 164 8.28 -24.38 13.84
CA ALA A 164 9.41 -23.48 14.08
C ALA A 164 9.32 -22.18 13.26
N ARG A 165 8.72 -22.23 12.05
CA ARG A 165 8.60 -21.04 11.18
C ARG A 165 7.71 -19.95 11.78
N LEU A 166 6.76 -20.30 12.65
CA LEU A 166 5.89 -19.30 13.28
C LEU A 166 6.68 -18.29 14.15
N TRP A 167 7.88 -18.66 14.62
CA TRP A 167 8.79 -17.73 15.30
C TRP A 167 9.35 -16.61 14.42
N LEU A 168 9.09 -16.61 13.12
CA LEU A 168 9.36 -15.47 12.25
C LEU A 168 8.35 -14.32 12.48
N ALA A 169 7.16 -14.59 13.03
CA ALA A 169 6.12 -13.58 13.22
C ALA A 169 6.58 -12.36 14.05
N PRO A 170 7.28 -12.51 15.22
CA PRO A 170 7.84 -11.36 15.93
C PRO A 170 8.81 -10.51 15.10
N ALA A 171 9.69 -11.14 14.31
CA ALA A 171 10.64 -10.42 13.47
C ALA A 171 9.92 -9.65 12.33
N LEU A 172 8.93 -10.26 11.69
CA LEU A 172 8.10 -9.60 10.69
C LEU A 172 7.33 -8.41 11.28
N ALA A 173 6.79 -8.56 12.49
CA ALA A 173 6.08 -7.50 13.20
C ALA A 173 7.01 -6.34 13.59
N LEU A 174 8.22 -6.64 14.07
CA LEU A 174 9.24 -5.63 14.39
C LEU A 174 9.58 -4.78 13.17
N ILE A 175 9.84 -5.41 12.02
CA ILE A 175 10.15 -4.70 10.78
C ILE A 175 8.94 -3.85 10.36
N CYS A 176 7.73 -4.41 10.40
CA CYS A 176 6.52 -3.69 10.01
C CYS A 176 6.22 -2.49 10.91
N ALA A 177 6.50 -2.58 12.23
CA ALA A 177 6.28 -1.50 13.19
C ALA A 177 7.14 -0.25 12.92
N ASN A 178 8.22 -0.42 12.16
CA ASN A 178 9.09 0.67 11.72
C ASN A 178 8.80 1.12 10.26
N LEU A 179 7.93 0.39 9.53
CA LEU A 179 7.58 0.70 8.15
C LEU A 179 6.20 1.35 8.01
N HIS A 180 5.17 0.84 8.71
CA HIS A 180 3.78 1.26 8.51
C HIS A 180 2.85 0.88 9.64
N GLY A 181 1.84 1.70 9.92
CA GLY A 181 0.84 1.51 10.98
C GLY A 181 0.04 0.19 10.94
N SER A 182 0.07 -0.55 9.83
CA SER A 182 -0.55 -1.89 9.73
C SER A 182 0.14 -2.97 10.57
N PHE A 183 1.21 -2.67 11.28
CA PHE A 183 1.86 -3.61 12.21
C PHE A 183 0.89 -4.18 13.24
N THR A 184 -0.17 -3.47 13.58
CA THR A 184 -1.24 -3.89 14.50
C THR A 184 -1.96 -5.17 14.04
N LEU A 185 -1.98 -5.43 12.72
CA LEU A 185 -2.56 -6.66 12.15
C LEU A 185 -1.70 -7.91 12.38
N PHE A 186 -0.41 -7.77 12.73
CA PHE A 186 0.48 -8.91 12.89
C PHE A 186 0.15 -9.74 14.13
N PRO A 187 0.10 -9.15 15.35
CA PRO A 187 -0.35 -9.90 16.52
C PRO A 187 -1.79 -10.41 16.38
N LEU A 188 -2.68 -9.67 15.66
CA LEU A 188 -4.06 -10.09 15.39
C LEU A 188 -4.11 -11.40 14.58
N ILE A 189 -3.34 -11.53 13.50
CA ILE A 189 -3.30 -12.76 12.68
C ILE A 189 -2.78 -13.95 13.49
N VAL A 190 -1.73 -13.76 14.30
CA VAL A 190 -1.22 -14.84 15.16
C VAL A 190 -2.23 -15.20 16.26
N PHE A 191 -2.95 -14.21 16.80
CA PHE A 191 -4.03 -14.42 17.76
C PHE A 191 -5.19 -15.25 17.17
N LEU A 192 -5.62 -14.94 15.93
CA LEU A 192 -6.64 -15.74 15.23
C LEU A 192 -6.17 -17.18 14.99
N ALA A 193 -4.88 -17.39 14.70
CA ALA A 193 -4.30 -18.71 14.59
C ALA A 193 -4.26 -19.44 15.95
N TRP A 194 -4.00 -18.73 17.05
CA TRP A 194 -4.10 -19.27 18.40
C TRP A 194 -5.52 -19.68 18.76
N LEU A 195 -6.53 -18.88 18.43
CA LEU A 195 -7.93 -19.25 18.63
C LEU A 195 -8.30 -20.56 17.89
N GLU A 196 -7.76 -20.75 16.68
CA GLU A 196 -7.95 -22.01 15.94
C GLU A 196 -7.27 -23.20 16.64
N ASP A 197 -6.06 -23.00 17.18
CA ASP A 197 -5.33 -24.04 17.92
C ASP A 197 -6.09 -24.41 19.22
N VAL A 198 -6.62 -23.43 19.96
CA VAL A 198 -7.48 -23.67 21.14
C VAL A 198 -8.74 -24.43 20.75
N ARG A 199 -9.45 -23.99 19.70
CA ARG A 199 -10.66 -24.65 19.21
C ARG A 199 -10.42 -26.12 18.82
N SER A 200 -9.29 -26.38 18.18
CA SER A 200 -8.91 -27.73 17.74
C SER A 200 -8.25 -28.58 18.83
N HIS A 201 -8.15 -28.07 20.07
CA HIS A 201 -7.43 -28.70 21.17
C HIS A 201 -5.99 -29.08 20.81
N ASP A 202 -5.34 -28.27 19.97
CA ASP A 202 -3.95 -28.49 19.54
C ASP A 202 -2.99 -28.27 20.70
N PRO A 203 -2.10 -29.25 21.04
CA PRO A 203 -1.12 -29.10 22.12
C PRO A 203 -0.16 -27.92 21.86
N ALA A 204 -0.05 -27.45 20.63
CA ALA A 204 0.75 -26.27 20.28
C ALA A 204 0.13 -24.93 20.72
N ALA A 205 -1.12 -24.90 21.22
CA ALA A 205 -1.81 -23.66 21.59
C ALA A 205 -1.00 -22.78 22.57
N ARG A 206 -0.33 -23.39 23.58
CA ARG A 206 0.52 -22.64 24.51
C ARG A 206 1.70 -21.95 23.81
N ARG A 207 2.35 -22.65 22.87
CA ARG A 207 3.44 -22.06 22.07
C ARG A 207 2.93 -20.94 21.19
N THR A 208 1.80 -21.13 20.53
CA THR A 208 1.19 -20.09 19.67
C THR A 208 0.83 -18.86 20.49
N LEU A 209 0.31 -19.01 21.72
CA LEU A 209 0.06 -17.88 22.62
C LEU A 209 1.34 -17.11 23.01
N LEU A 210 2.44 -17.83 23.29
CA LEU A 210 3.73 -17.18 23.55
C LEU A 210 4.20 -16.36 22.33
N ILE A 211 3.97 -16.88 21.13
CA ILE A 211 4.32 -16.17 19.89
C ILE A 211 3.41 -14.97 19.68
N VAL A 212 2.12 -15.02 20.05
CA VAL A 212 1.23 -13.84 20.07
C VAL A 212 1.85 -12.74 20.93
N ALA A 213 2.18 -13.09 22.19
CA ALA A 213 2.78 -12.13 23.12
C ALA A 213 4.12 -11.57 22.63
N ALA A 214 5.00 -12.44 22.09
CA ALA A 214 6.27 -12.02 21.51
C ALA A 214 6.07 -11.12 20.28
N THR A 215 5.08 -11.41 19.42
CA THR A 215 4.75 -10.61 18.25
C THR A 215 4.22 -9.23 18.65
N ALA A 216 3.35 -9.17 19.66
CA ALA A 216 2.87 -7.90 20.22
C ALA A 216 4.01 -7.08 20.85
N ALA A 217 4.88 -7.71 21.66
CA ALA A 217 6.03 -7.06 22.26
C ALA A 217 7.02 -6.54 21.21
N ALA A 218 7.24 -7.28 20.13
CA ALA A 218 8.13 -6.89 19.04
C ALA A 218 7.68 -5.59 18.34
N THR A 219 6.38 -5.30 18.31
CA THR A 219 5.86 -4.04 17.72
C THR A 219 6.23 -2.81 18.55
N LEU A 220 6.64 -2.95 19.80
CA LEU A 220 7.10 -1.85 20.64
C LEU A 220 8.57 -1.46 20.38
N VAL A 221 9.30 -2.26 19.60
CA VAL A 221 10.70 -2.00 19.23
C VAL A 221 10.74 -1.07 18.02
N ASN A 222 10.48 0.21 18.28
CA ASN A 222 10.53 1.31 17.32
C ASN A 222 10.89 2.62 18.07
N PRO A 223 11.27 3.71 17.39
CA PRO A 223 11.70 4.97 18.04
C PRO A 223 10.63 5.66 18.88
N PHE A 224 9.37 5.22 18.81
CA PHE A 224 8.20 5.83 19.46
C PHE A 224 7.56 4.92 20.50
N GLY A 225 8.01 3.65 20.62
CA GLY A 225 7.47 2.67 21.56
C GLY A 225 5.95 2.52 21.44
N ILE A 226 5.24 2.69 22.59
CA ILE A 226 3.77 2.65 22.61
C ILE A 226 3.12 3.79 21.82
N GLY A 227 3.81 4.92 21.64
CA GLY A 227 3.33 6.05 20.85
C GLY A 227 2.98 5.68 19.41
N ALA A 228 3.64 4.66 18.81
CA ALA A 228 3.27 4.16 17.50
C ALA A 228 1.87 3.51 17.47
N TRP A 229 1.44 2.87 18.59
CA TRP A 229 0.10 2.29 18.71
C TRP A 229 -0.98 3.38 18.87
N THR A 230 -0.74 4.37 19.75
CA THR A 230 -1.68 5.48 19.92
C THR A 230 -1.82 6.25 18.62
N TYR A 231 -0.72 6.56 17.94
CA TYR A 231 -0.73 7.21 16.63
C TYR A 231 -1.53 6.41 15.57
N ALA A 232 -1.31 5.09 15.45
CA ALA A 232 -2.04 4.26 14.50
C ALA A 232 -3.55 4.22 14.81
N PHE A 233 -3.92 4.24 16.10
CA PHE A 233 -5.31 4.31 16.53
C PHE A 233 -5.92 5.68 16.23
N ASP A 234 -5.27 6.76 16.63
CA ASP A 234 -5.72 8.14 16.43
C ASP A 234 -5.90 8.43 14.93
N LEU A 235 -4.93 8.01 14.09
CA LEU A 235 -5.01 8.15 12.64
C LEU A 235 -6.24 7.42 12.06
N SER A 236 -6.51 6.20 12.52
CA SER A 236 -7.62 5.38 12.01
C SER A 236 -9.00 5.87 12.43
N THR A 237 -9.08 6.60 13.55
CA THR A 237 -10.33 7.12 14.12
C THR A 237 -10.57 8.61 13.87
N ASN A 238 -9.57 9.32 13.31
CA ASN A 238 -9.65 10.76 13.07
C ASN A 238 -10.77 11.10 12.06
N PRO A 239 -11.79 11.88 12.47
CA PRO A 239 -12.93 12.22 11.61
C PRO A 239 -12.55 13.15 10.45
N VAL A 240 -11.53 14.00 10.62
CA VAL A 240 -11.04 14.92 9.57
C VAL A 240 -10.45 14.11 8.43
N ILE A 241 -9.54 13.17 8.75
CA ILE A 241 -8.92 12.28 7.77
C ILE A 241 -9.97 11.49 6.99
N ARG A 242 -10.97 10.94 7.67
CA ARG A 242 -12.04 10.15 7.05
C ARG A 242 -12.97 10.95 6.15
N LYS A 243 -13.13 12.26 6.40
CA LYS A 243 -13.94 13.16 5.57
C LYS A 243 -13.16 13.75 4.41
N THR A 244 -11.89 14.06 4.62
CA THR A 244 -11.05 14.82 3.68
C THR A 244 -10.37 13.90 2.67
N ILE A 245 -9.94 12.70 3.09
CA ILE A 245 -9.22 11.77 2.21
C ILE A 245 -10.15 10.67 1.74
N SER A 246 -10.40 10.62 0.42
CA SER A 246 -11.27 9.62 -0.21
C SER A 246 -10.87 8.17 0.10
N GLU A 247 -9.58 7.88 0.25
CA GLU A 247 -9.07 6.54 0.54
C GLU A 247 -9.38 6.05 1.96
N TRP A 248 -9.58 6.96 2.91
CA TRP A 248 -10.01 6.66 4.28
C TRP A 248 -11.54 6.66 4.43
N ALA A 249 -12.25 7.15 3.42
CA ALA A 249 -13.70 7.07 3.40
C ALA A 249 -14.17 5.60 3.34
N PRO A 250 -15.33 5.28 3.94
CA PRO A 250 -15.94 3.97 3.82
C PRO A 250 -16.13 3.56 2.35
N LEU A 251 -16.08 2.25 2.08
CA LEU A 251 -16.37 1.74 0.75
C LEU A 251 -17.81 2.05 0.34
N THR A 252 -17.98 2.55 -0.89
CA THR A 252 -19.28 2.81 -1.51
C THR A 252 -19.35 2.15 -2.88
N LEU A 253 -20.56 1.85 -3.37
CA LEU A 253 -20.78 1.31 -4.72
C LEU A 253 -20.54 2.35 -5.83
N ALA A 254 -20.28 3.60 -5.48
CA ALA A 254 -19.87 4.63 -6.42
C ALA A 254 -18.40 4.49 -6.86
N THR A 255 -17.63 3.62 -6.18
CA THR A 255 -16.18 3.46 -6.43
C THR A 255 -15.83 2.05 -6.89
N VAL A 256 -14.77 1.92 -7.70
CA VAL A 256 -14.25 0.62 -8.16
C VAL A 256 -13.87 -0.31 -6.99
N PRO A 257 -13.18 0.17 -5.92
CA PRO A 257 -12.92 -0.66 -4.75
C PRO A 257 -14.18 -1.23 -4.10
N GLY A 258 -15.27 -0.45 -4.06
CA GLY A 258 -16.55 -0.90 -3.52
C GLY A 258 -17.14 -2.07 -4.33
N TRP A 259 -17.11 -2.00 -5.65
CA TRP A 259 -17.53 -3.12 -6.49
C TRP A 259 -16.69 -4.37 -6.27
N PHE A 260 -15.38 -4.25 -6.20
CA PHE A 260 -14.49 -5.40 -5.92
C PHE A 260 -14.79 -6.04 -4.56
N ALA A 261 -15.03 -5.24 -3.52
CA ALA A 261 -15.39 -5.73 -2.20
C ALA A 261 -16.72 -6.50 -2.23
N ILE A 262 -17.77 -5.90 -2.78
CA ILE A 262 -19.10 -6.50 -2.78
C ILE A 262 -19.15 -7.76 -3.64
N VAL A 263 -18.63 -7.73 -4.87
CA VAL A 263 -18.61 -8.90 -5.77
C VAL A 263 -17.81 -10.05 -5.14
N SER A 264 -16.65 -9.75 -4.55
CA SER A 264 -15.84 -10.77 -3.87
C SER A 264 -16.53 -11.34 -2.62
N ALA A 265 -17.22 -10.49 -1.84
CA ALA A 265 -17.99 -10.94 -0.68
C ALA A 265 -19.16 -11.84 -1.10
N PHE A 266 -19.91 -11.48 -2.14
CA PHE A 266 -20.95 -12.35 -2.69
C PHE A 266 -20.41 -13.70 -3.16
N ALA A 267 -19.24 -13.71 -3.82
CA ALA A 267 -18.58 -14.95 -4.23
C ALA A 267 -18.21 -15.82 -3.02
N VAL A 268 -17.67 -15.21 -1.95
CA VAL A 268 -17.36 -15.91 -0.70
C VAL A 268 -18.63 -16.48 -0.06
N VAL A 269 -19.68 -15.67 0.10
CA VAL A 269 -20.96 -16.10 0.70
C VAL A 269 -21.61 -17.20 -0.14
N ALA A 270 -21.66 -17.04 -1.47
CA ALA A 270 -22.21 -18.07 -2.37
C ALA A 270 -21.46 -19.39 -2.26
N TYR A 271 -20.13 -19.36 -2.10
CA TYR A 271 -19.35 -20.55 -1.84
C TYR A 271 -19.68 -21.19 -0.47
N LEU A 272 -19.75 -20.37 0.60
CA LEU A 272 -20.05 -20.85 1.96
C LEU A 272 -21.44 -21.49 2.06
N VAL A 273 -22.45 -20.90 1.41
CA VAL A 273 -23.83 -21.41 1.40
C VAL A 273 -23.94 -22.75 0.63
N ARG A 274 -23.20 -22.89 -0.48
CA ARG A 274 -23.20 -24.13 -1.29
C ARG A 274 -22.36 -25.26 -0.68
N ARG A 275 -21.55 -24.93 0.33
CA ARG A 275 -20.68 -25.91 0.95
C ARG A 275 -21.43 -26.84 1.85
N THR A 276 -21.24 -28.17 1.67
CA THR A 276 -21.89 -29.20 2.48
C THR A 276 -21.19 -29.52 3.80
N ARG A 277 -19.88 -29.22 3.89
CA ARG A 277 -19.08 -29.41 5.11
C ARG A 277 -19.19 -28.21 6.02
N PRO A 278 -19.25 -28.36 7.35
CA PRO A 278 -19.31 -27.24 8.28
C PRO A 278 -18.06 -26.34 8.15
N THR A 279 -18.27 -25.03 8.15
CA THR A 279 -17.17 -24.05 8.14
C THR A 279 -16.73 -23.79 9.59
N PRO A 280 -15.43 -23.86 9.90
CA PRO A 280 -14.93 -23.48 11.21
C PRO A 280 -15.32 -22.04 11.55
N TRP A 281 -15.82 -21.80 12.77
CA TRP A 281 -16.23 -20.44 13.17
C TRP A 281 -15.06 -19.46 13.17
N THR A 282 -13.83 -19.91 13.45
CA THR A 282 -12.61 -19.10 13.36
C THR A 282 -12.35 -18.57 11.96
N THR A 283 -12.65 -19.38 10.93
CA THR A 283 -12.59 -18.95 9.52
C THR A 283 -13.66 -17.88 9.24
N LEU A 284 -14.88 -18.04 9.75
CA LEU A 284 -15.96 -17.05 9.60
C LEU A 284 -15.60 -15.73 10.31
N VAL A 285 -15.06 -15.81 11.54
CA VAL A 285 -14.58 -14.62 12.27
C VAL A 285 -13.48 -13.91 11.49
N THR A 286 -12.49 -14.64 10.97
CA THR A 286 -11.40 -14.05 10.19
C THR A 286 -11.92 -13.37 8.92
N LEU A 287 -12.77 -14.05 8.15
CA LEU A 287 -13.39 -13.47 6.95
C LEU A 287 -14.25 -12.24 7.30
N GLY A 288 -15.10 -12.33 8.35
CA GLY A 288 -15.95 -11.23 8.79
C GLY A 288 -15.15 -10.02 9.23
N LEU A 289 -14.10 -10.23 10.04
CA LEU A 289 -13.25 -9.16 10.56
C LEU A 289 -12.53 -8.40 9.43
N PHE A 290 -11.90 -9.12 8.49
CA PHE A 290 -11.19 -8.47 7.39
C PHE A 290 -12.13 -7.87 6.34
N PHE A 291 -13.35 -8.39 6.20
CA PHE A 291 -14.36 -7.75 5.37
C PHE A 291 -14.89 -6.46 6.01
N LEU A 292 -15.17 -6.45 7.33
CA LEU A 292 -15.55 -5.24 8.06
C LEU A 292 -14.44 -4.19 8.02
N LEU A 293 -13.18 -4.62 8.15
CA LEU A 293 -12.03 -3.74 7.97
C LEU A 293 -12.01 -3.13 6.56
N ALA A 294 -12.24 -3.92 5.52
CA ALA A 294 -12.32 -3.42 4.14
C ALA A 294 -13.47 -2.40 3.97
N LEU A 295 -14.62 -2.63 4.58
CA LEU A 295 -15.75 -1.68 4.53
C LEU A 295 -15.44 -0.37 5.22
N SER A 296 -14.58 -0.36 6.24
CA SER A 296 -14.27 0.82 7.06
C SER A 296 -13.48 1.90 6.31
N ALA A 297 -12.67 1.50 5.32
CA ALA A 297 -11.84 2.41 4.53
C ALA A 297 -11.47 1.78 3.17
N GLN A 298 -11.53 2.57 2.09
CA GLN A 298 -11.25 2.06 0.74
C GLN A 298 -9.85 1.44 0.64
N ARG A 299 -8.84 2.04 1.27
CA ARG A 299 -7.46 1.52 1.29
C ARG A 299 -7.30 0.18 2.01
N ALA A 300 -8.25 -0.18 2.88
CA ALA A 300 -8.20 -1.43 3.64
C ALA A 300 -8.65 -2.65 2.84
N ILE A 301 -9.19 -2.48 1.63
CA ILE A 301 -9.58 -3.59 0.74
C ILE A 301 -8.42 -4.54 0.43
N VAL A 302 -7.18 -4.04 0.47
CA VAL A 302 -5.99 -4.85 0.23
C VAL A 302 -5.87 -6.02 1.22
N TRP A 303 -6.22 -5.80 2.48
CA TRP A 303 -6.17 -6.84 3.50
C TRP A 303 -7.20 -7.94 3.25
N TRP A 304 -8.41 -7.56 2.82
CA TRP A 304 -9.43 -8.52 2.38
C TRP A 304 -8.94 -9.33 1.18
N GLY A 305 -8.38 -8.68 0.16
CA GLY A 305 -7.82 -9.34 -1.03
C GLY A 305 -6.67 -10.30 -0.73
N MET A 306 -5.95 -10.12 0.39
CA MET A 306 -4.89 -11.04 0.83
C MET A 306 -5.41 -12.19 1.71
N VAL A 307 -6.35 -11.93 2.62
CA VAL A 307 -6.81 -12.91 3.61
C VAL A 307 -7.87 -13.83 3.04
N ALA A 308 -8.85 -13.32 2.28
CA ALA A 308 -9.95 -14.13 1.75
C ALA A 308 -9.48 -15.30 0.87
N PRO A 309 -8.49 -15.16 -0.04
CA PRO A 309 -7.94 -16.27 -0.80
C PRO A 309 -7.39 -17.41 0.06
N VAL A 310 -6.67 -17.06 1.14
CA VAL A 310 -6.06 -18.06 2.03
C VAL A 310 -7.13 -18.80 2.83
N MET A 311 -8.13 -18.07 3.33
CA MET A 311 -9.26 -18.66 4.06
C MET A 311 -10.10 -19.58 3.14
N LEU A 312 -10.41 -19.16 1.92
CA LEU A 312 -11.10 -19.99 0.94
C LEU A 312 -10.29 -21.23 0.55
N ALA A 313 -8.98 -21.06 0.34
CA ALA A 313 -8.07 -22.17 0.03
C ALA A 313 -8.10 -23.24 1.13
N SER A 314 -8.14 -22.83 2.41
CA SER A 314 -8.25 -23.76 3.56
C SER A 314 -9.55 -24.59 3.55
N LEU A 315 -10.60 -24.05 2.96
CA LEU A 315 -11.89 -24.72 2.83
C LEU A 315 -12.01 -25.62 1.59
N MET A 316 -11.17 -25.42 0.58
CA MET A 316 -11.17 -26.12 -0.72
C MET A 316 -10.16 -27.28 -0.79
N GLN A 317 -9.80 -27.85 0.36
CA GLN A 317 -8.87 -28.98 0.38
C GLN A 317 -9.51 -30.24 -0.26
N PRO A 318 -8.73 -31.02 -1.04
CA PRO A 318 -9.19 -32.30 -1.57
C PRO A 318 -9.46 -33.28 -0.43
N ALA A 319 -10.41 -34.22 -0.63
CA ALA A 319 -10.60 -35.29 0.30
C ALA A 319 -9.34 -36.18 0.43
N PRO A 320 -9.03 -36.75 1.62
CA PRO A 320 -7.82 -37.54 1.83
C PRO A 320 -7.66 -38.71 0.85
N GLU A 321 -8.75 -39.28 0.39
CA GLU A 321 -8.77 -40.38 -0.58
C GLU A 321 -8.34 -39.97 -2.00
N ALA A 322 -8.66 -38.72 -2.42
CA ALA A 322 -8.28 -38.19 -3.73
C ALA A 322 -6.80 -37.84 -3.84
N GLN A 323 -6.06 -37.96 -2.77
CA GLN A 323 -4.63 -37.62 -2.71
C GLN A 323 -3.73 -38.82 -3.07
N ARG A 324 -4.28 -40.04 -3.07
CA ARG A 324 -3.53 -41.28 -3.35
C ARG A 324 -3.36 -41.61 -4.84
N ASP A 325 -4.20 -41.05 -5.73
CA ASP A 325 -4.23 -41.37 -7.17
C ASP A 325 -3.38 -40.48 -8.07
N ARG A 326 -2.35 -39.83 -7.53
CA ARG A 326 -1.54 -38.86 -8.29
C ARG A 326 -0.22 -39.45 -8.80
N THR A 327 -0.28 -40.50 -9.57
CA THR A 327 0.83 -40.92 -10.44
C THR A 327 0.47 -40.59 -11.88
N SER A 328 1.29 -39.75 -12.51
CA SER A 328 1.34 -39.37 -13.93
C SER A 328 0.35 -38.30 -14.43
N GLU A 329 0.76 -37.01 -14.35
CA GLU A 329 0.26 -36.04 -15.32
C GLU A 329 0.99 -36.19 -16.67
N PRO A 330 0.30 -36.00 -17.82
CA PRO A 330 0.87 -36.25 -19.14
C PRO A 330 2.10 -35.39 -19.45
N GLN A 331 3.10 -35.98 -20.06
CA GLN A 331 4.33 -35.34 -20.56
C GLN A 331 4.05 -34.20 -21.57
N ALA A 332 2.85 -34.18 -22.16
CA ALA A 332 2.35 -33.18 -23.15
C ALA A 332 2.22 -31.76 -22.59
N ALA A 333 2.19 -31.56 -21.26
CA ALA A 333 1.98 -30.24 -20.66
C ALA A 333 3.26 -29.39 -20.46
N ARG A 334 4.44 -29.89 -20.84
CA ARG A 334 5.72 -29.16 -20.63
C ARG A 334 5.87 -27.95 -21.55
N GLY A 335 5.52 -28.10 -22.83
CA GLY A 335 5.62 -27.02 -23.81
C GLY A 335 4.84 -25.76 -23.43
N PRO A 336 3.53 -25.85 -23.15
CA PRO A 336 2.73 -24.69 -22.72
C PRO A 336 3.27 -24.00 -21.45
N ALA A 337 3.79 -24.75 -20.49
CA ALA A 337 4.34 -24.16 -19.27
C ALA A 337 5.57 -23.29 -19.54
N TYR A 338 6.50 -23.76 -20.39
CA TYR A 338 7.66 -22.97 -20.78
C TYR A 338 7.29 -21.73 -21.60
N VAL A 339 6.29 -21.83 -22.48
CA VAL A 339 5.77 -20.69 -23.24
C VAL A 339 5.19 -19.63 -22.29
N ILE A 340 4.37 -20.02 -21.32
CA ILE A 340 3.84 -19.11 -20.30
C ILE A 340 4.97 -18.39 -19.55
N MET A 341 5.95 -19.14 -19.05
CA MET A 341 7.09 -18.57 -18.33
C MET A 341 7.90 -17.60 -19.21
N ALA A 342 8.21 -18.00 -20.44
CA ALA A 342 8.94 -17.16 -21.37
C ALA A 342 8.18 -15.87 -21.70
N THR A 343 6.86 -15.96 -21.89
CA THR A 343 6.00 -14.78 -22.12
C THR A 343 5.99 -13.84 -20.92
N LEU A 344 5.89 -14.37 -19.70
CA LEU A 344 5.92 -13.56 -18.47
C LEU A 344 7.27 -12.85 -18.30
N ILE A 345 8.38 -13.56 -18.52
CA ILE A 345 9.73 -12.97 -18.44
C ILE A 345 9.90 -11.91 -19.53
N ALA A 346 9.49 -12.21 -20.77
CA ALA A 346 9.52 -11.24 -21.87
C ALA A 346 8.68 -9.99 -21.54
N GLY A 347 7.50 -10.16 -20.94
CA GLY A 347 6.66 -9.05 -20.48
C GLY A 347 7.39 -8.14 -19.48
N VAL A 348 8.08 -8.71 -18.51
CA VAL A 348 8.86 -7.92 -17.53
C VAL A 348 10.02 -7.17 -18.21
N ILE A 349 10.72 -7.82 -19.17
CA ILE A 349 11.82 -7.18 -19.89
C ILE A 349 11.32 -6.02 -20.75
N VAL A 350 10.23 -6.24 -21.51
CA VAL A 350 9.65 -5.22 -22.42
C VAL A 350 9.09 -4.02 -21.64
N LEU A 351 8.52 -4.27 -20.46
CA LEU A 351 7.93 -3.24 -19.61
C LEU A 351 8.91 -2.68 -18.57
N ALA A 352 10.18 -3.05 -18.62
CA ALA A 352 11.17 -2.59 -17.66
C ALA A 352 11.22 -1.06 -17.60
N PRO A 353 11.18 -0.46 -16.39
CA PRO A 353 11.02 0.98 -16.22
C PRO A 353 12.12 1.81 -16.90
N TRP A 354 13.29 1.25 -17.08
CA TRP A 354 14.43 1.91 -17.72
C TRP A 354 14.15 2.35 -19.17
N TRP A 355 13.23 1.70 -19.87
CA TRP A 355 12.85 2.09 -21.23
C TRP A 355 12.04 3.39 -21.30
N ARG A 356 11.47 3.83 -20.17
CA ARG A 356 10.70 5.08 -20.10
C ARG A 356 11.59 6.33 -19.98
N GLY A 357 12.92 6.17 -19.80
CA GLY A 357 13.84 7.25 -19.48
C GLY A 357 13.83 7.58 -17.98
N THR A 358 14.25 8.80 -17.60
CA THR A 358 14.43 9.19 -16.19
C THR A 358 13.55 10.34 -15.74
N SER A 359 12.84 10.99 -16.66
CA SER A 359 11.99 12.15 -16.34
C SER A 359 10.80 11.75 -15.48
N TYR A 360 10.55 12.47 -14.42
CA TYR A 360 9.55 12.17 -13.39
C TYR A 360 8.11 12.16 -13.91
N ASP A 361 7.79 12.99 -14.91
CA ASP A 361 6.47 13.04 -15.56
C ASP A 361 6.03 11.71 -16.19
N LYS A 362 6.98 10.84 -16.51
CA LYS A 362 6.72 9.50 -17.03
C LYS A 362 6.41 8.47 -15.94
N PHE A 363 6.70 8.79 -14.69
CA PHE A 363 6.55 7.90 -13.55
C PHE A 363 5.51 8.35 -12.54
N LEU A 364 5.29 9.65 -12.38
CA LEU A 364 4.38 10.23 -11.40
C LEU A 364 3.10 10.76 -12.07
N VAL A 365 1.99 10.69 -11.33
CA VAL A 365 0.71 11.27 -11.76
C VAL A 365 0.57 12.70 -11.26
N ALA A 366 0.96 12.96 -10.02
CA ALA A 366 0.75 14.24 -9.33
C ALA A 366 2.02 15.12 -9.31
N ALA A 367 2.65 15.34 -10.46
CA ALA A 367 3.90 16.09 -10.60
C ALA A 367 3.88 16.92 -11.89
N PRO A 368 3.23 18.12 -11.91
CA PRO A 368 3.08 18.94 -13.11
C PRO A 368 4.42 19.51 -13.55
N PRO A 369 4.96 19.15 -14.75
CA PRO A 369 6.31 19.53 -15.13
C PRO A 369 6.46 21.02 -15.45
N GLY A 370 5.54 21.58 -16.23
CA GLY A 370 5.58 22.99 -16.64
C GLY A 370 5.47 23.93 -15.45
N LEU A 371 4.48 23.71 -14.58
CA LEU A 371 4.29 24.50 -13.36
C LEU A 371 5.47 24.39 -12.40
N THR A 372 6.09 23.20 -12.28
CA THR A 372 7.28 23.02 -11.44
C THR A 372 8.45 23.86 -11.93
N GLU A 373 8.75 23.84 -13.23
CA GLU A 373 9.84 24.62 -13.81
C GLU A 373 9.54 26.14 -13.79
N ALA A 374 8.29 26.53 -14.07
CA ALA A 374 7.87 27.92 -13.99
C ALA A 374 8.02 28.47 -12.55
N THR A 375 7.61 27.71 -11.55
CA THR A 375 7.75 28.07 -10.13
C THR A 375 9.22 28.22 -9.75
N ARG A 376 10.07 27.26 -10.17
CA ARG A 376 11.52 27.30 -9.92
C ARG A 376 12.20 28.54 -10.53
N GLY A 377 11.78 28.95 -11.72
CA GLY A 377 12.34 30.06 -12.45
C GLY A 377 11.84 31.45 -12.02
N SER A 378 10.64 31.49 -11.37
CA SER A 378 9.94 32.77 -11.13
C SER A 378 9.85 33.16 -9.65
N LEU A 379 9.86 32.20 -8.71
CA LEU A 379 9.71 32.47 -7.29
C LEU A 379 11.06 32.49 -6.55
N ALA A 380 11.20 33.44 -5.62
CA ALA A 380 12.35 33.48 -4.72
C ALA A 380 12.25 32.43 -3.60
N PRO A 381 13.38 31.95 -3.07
CA PRO A 381 13.37 31.12 -1.86
C PRO A 381 12.61 31.80 -0.72
N GLY A 382 11.79 30.99 0.00
CA GLY A 382 10.95 31.46 1.09
C GLY A 382 9.58 32.01 0.68
N THR A 383 9.28 32.14 -0.63
CA THR A 383 7.97 32.59 -1.10
C THR A 383 6.86 31.64 -0.60
N ARG A 384 5.92 32.18 0.19
CA ARG A 384 4.79 31.41 0.75
C ARG A 384 3.80 31.09 -0.36
N THR A 385 3.76 29.83 -0.75
CA THR A 385 3.03 29.38 -1.92
C THR A 385 1.86 28.48 -1.55
N LEU A 386 0.65 28.87 -1.96
CA LEU A 386 -0.52 27.98 -1.93
C LEU A 386 -0.46 27.07 -3.15
N VAL A 387 -0.26 25.79 -2.93
CA VAL A 387 -0.22 24.77 -3.99
C VAL A 387 -1.49 23.92 -3.92
N TYR A 388 -2.05 23.55 -5.07
CA TYR A 388 -3.10 22.53 -5.13
C TYR A 388 -2.66 21.28 -4.36
N GLN A 389 -3.39 20.91 -3.32
CA GLN A 389 -2.95 19.94 -2.29
C GLN A 389 -2.39 18.62 -2.85
N PRO A 390 -2.97 18.00 -3.89
CA PRO A 390 -2.40 16.78 -4.46
C PRO A 390 -0.97 16.95 -5.02
N TRP A 391 -0.53 18.17 -5.28
CA TRP A 391 0.83 18.48 -5.71
C TRP A 391 1.74 18.97 -4.57
N GLY A 392 1.20 19.25 -3.38
CA GLY A 392 1.96 19.81 -2.25
C GLY A 392 3.22 19.03 -1.95
N SER A 393 3.12 17.72 -1.76
CA SER A 393 4.27 16.86 -1.48
C SER A 393 5.29 16.80 -2.62
N TRP A 394 4.84 16.95 -3.87
CA TRP A 394 5.76 17.06 -5.00
C TRP A 394 6.53 18.37 -4.96
N PHE A 395 5.87 19.50 -4.72
CA PHE A 395 6.51 20.81 -4.66
C PHE A 395 7.51 20.90 -3.50
N GLU A 396 7.19 20.34 -2.33
CA GLU A 396 8.14 20.23 -1.22
C GLU A 396 9.42 19.49 -1.57
N PHE A 397 9.29 18.40 -2.33
CA PHE A 397 10.43 17.60 -2.77
C PHE A 397 11.22 18.27 -3.89
N ALA A 398 10.53 18.79 -4.92
CA ALA A 398 11.15 19.36 -6.11
C ALA A 398 11.71 20.77 -5.88
N LEU A 399 11.11 21.52 -4.96
CA LEU A 399 11.42 22.93 -4.66
C LEU A 399 11.49 23.14 -3.13
N PRO A 400 12.49 22.55 -2.45
CA PRO A 400 12.56 22.55 -0.98
C PRO A 400 12.66 23.94 -0.33
N ASP A 401 13.05 24.94 -1.10
CA ASP A 401 13.16 26.33 -0.65
C ASP A 401 11.83 27.11 -0.77
N ILE A 402 10.78 26.51 -1.34
CA ILE A 402 9.46 27.12 -1.52
C ILE A 402 8.48 26.44 -0.53
N PRO A 403 8.19 27.06 0.63
CA PRO A 403 7.28 26.51 1.60
C PRO A 403 5.84 26.48 1.08
N VAL A 404 5.15 25.34 1.26
CA VAL A 404 3.77 25.15 0.80
C VAL A 404 2.76 25.38 1.92
N PHE A 405 1.50 25.68 1.54
CA PHE A 405 0.40 25.89 2.50
C PHE A 405 0.02 24.62 3.23
N VAL A 406 -0.26 23.55 2.49
CA VAL A 406 -0.58 22.20 2.98
C VAL A 406 0.02 21.15 2.05
N ASP A 407 0.22 19.96 2.59
CA ASP A 407 0.71 18.79 1.87
C ASP A 407 -0.20 17.56 2.07
N SER A 408 0.32 16.36 1.89
CA SER A 408 -0.43 15.11 2.10
C SER A 408 -0.30 14.51 3.51
N ARG A 409 0.40 15.15 4.45
CA ARG A 409 0.52 14.75 5.87
C ARG A 409 -0.66 15.30 6.67
N ILE A 410 -1.86 14.86 6.36
CA ILE A 410 -3.12 15.40 6.90
C ILE A 410 -3.18 15.29 8.43
N GLU A 411 -2.50 14.33 9.01
CA GLU A 411 -2.49 14.07 10.44
C GLU A 411 -1.82 15.16 11.30
N ILE A 412 -0.93 15.97 10.70
CA ILE A 412 -0.24 17.04 11.41
C ILE A 412 -0.89 18.41 11.19
N ILE A 413 -1.81 18.51 10.25
CA ILE A 413 -2.47 19.77 9.89
C ILE A 413 -3.81 19.85 10.62
N PRO A 414 -4.03 20.85 11.50
CA PRO A 414 -5.28 21.08 12.23
C PRO A 414 -6.50 21.33 11.33
N GLU A 415 -7.69 21.08 11.87
CA GLU A 415 -8.96 21.18 11.11
C GLU A 415 -9.24 22.61 10.63
N ASP A 416 -8.86 23.62 11.39
CA ASP A 416 -9.02 25.04 11.03
C ASP A 416 -8.16 25.41 9.79
N ILE A 417 -6.97 24.88 9.67
CA ILE A 417 -6.12 25.07 8.47
C ILE A 417 -6.71 24.34 7.26
N TRP A 418 -7.28 23.14 7.47
CA TRP A 418 -8.03 22.46 6.41
C TRP A 418 -9.27 23.23 5.99
N HIS A 419 -9.96 23.88 6.95
CA HIS A 419 -11.08 24.77 6.64
C HIS A 419 -10.61 25.96 5.82
N ASP A 420 -9.53 26.63 6.22
CA ASP A 420 -8.92 27.73 5.48
C ASP A 420 -8.53 27.31 4.05
N TYR A 421 -7.87 26.16 3.90
CA TYR A 421 -7.56 25.62 2.58
C TYR A 421 -8.80 25.36 1.74
N GLY A 422 -9.87 24.83 2.36
CA GLY A 422 -11.16 24.57 1.72
C GLY A 422 -11.86 25.87 1.29
N GLU A 423 -11.84 26.91 2.13
CA GLU A 423 -12.39 28.23 1.79
C GLU A 423 -11.75 28.80 0.54
N VAL A 424 -10.41 28.68 0.42
CA VAL A 424 -9.71 29.10 -0.80
C VAL A 424 -10.02 28.17 -1.97
N GLY A 425 -9.90 26.86 -1.79
CA GLY A 425 -10.04 25.88 -2.86
C GLY A 425 -11.43 25.82 -3.50
N PHE A 426 -12.49 26.04 -2.71
CA PHE A 426 -13.88 26.08 -3.17
C PHE A 426 -14.41 27.49 -3.43
N SER A 427 -13.54 28.49 -3.39
CA SER A 427 -13.92 29.90 -3.62
C SER A 427 -14.99 30.40 -2.64
N GLY A 428 -14.84 30.04 -1.35
CA GLY A 428 -15.69 30.53 -0.28
C GLY A 428 -15.63 32.04 -0.14
N ALA A 429 -16.56 32.64 0.59
CA ALA A 429 -16.69 34.10 0.68
C ALA A 429 -15.44 34.80 1.26
N SER A 430 -14.68 34.10 2.11
CA SER A 430 -13.50 34.63 2.83
C SER A 430 -12.14 34.24 2.21
N TRP A 431 -12.12 33.74 0.97
CA TRP A 431 -10.88 33.25 0.35
C TRP A 431 -9.74 34.27 0.34
N GLN A 432 -10.05 35.58 0.09
CA GLN A 432 -9.05 36.66 0.10
C GLN A 432 -8.50 36.91 1.50
N GLU A 433 -9.40 36.97 2.51
CA GLU A 433 -9.01 37.17 3.92
C GLU A 433 -8.09 36.03 4.41
N VAL A 434 -8.35 34.79 3.96
CA VAL A 434 -7.48 33.66 4.27
C VAL A 434 -6.09 33.84 3.64
N LEU A 435 -6.00 34.20 2.36
CA LEU A 435 -4.73 34.43 1.69
C LEU A 435 -3.95 35.58 2.32
N ASP A 436 -4.64 36.65 2.76
CA ASP A 436 -4.04 37.80 3.44
C ASP A 436 -3.52 37.42 4.83
N ARG A 437 -4.32 36.70 5.63
CA ARG A 437 -3.96 36.22 6.96
C ARG A 437 -2.69 35.37 6.97
N TRP A 438 -2.54 34.50 5.98
CA TRP A 438 -1.38 33.62 5.83
C TRP A 438 -0.22 34.25 5.05
N ASN A 439 -0.39 35.50 4.56
CA ASN A 439 0.58 36.17 3.70
C ASN A 439 1.00 35.31 2.52
N VAL A 440 0.03 34.76 1.78
CA VAL A 440 0.30 33.97 0.58
C VAL A 440 0.74 34.92 -0.54
N GLU A 441 1.87 34.62 -1.15
CA GLU A 441 2.53 35.45 -2.17
C GLU A 441 2.41 34.86 -3.57
N ALA A 442 2.26 33.53 -3.68
CA ALA A 442 2.07 32.83 -4.94
C ALA A 442 1.04 31.71 -4.82
N ILE A 443 0.40 31.39 -5.94
CA ILE A 443 -0.60 30.30 -6.03
C ILE A 443 -0.25 29.41 -7.23
N VAL A 444 -0.13 28.10 -7.00
CA VAL A 444 -0.05 27.08 -8.05
C VAL A 444 -1.38 26.34 -8.07
N ALA A 445 -2.25 26.78 -8.98
CA ALA A 445 -3.62 26.28 -9.10
C ALA A 445 -3.74 25.21 -10.18
N SER A 446 -4.49 24.14 -9.90
CA SER A 446 -4.93 23.21 -10.92
C SER A 446 -6.01 23.82 -11.81
N LYS A 447 -6.03 23.47 -13.10
CA LYS A 447 -7.09 23.91 -14.04
C LYS A 447 -8.51 23.55 -13.59
N ASP A 448 -8.64 22.46 -12.81
CA ASP A 448 -9.92 21.98 -12.30
C ASP A 448 -10.31 22.65 -10.98
N TRP A 449 -9.48 23.56 -10.47
CA TRP A 449 -9.74 24.22 -9.18
C TRP A 449 -10.73 25.37 -9.34
N ALA A 450 -11.78 25.38 -8.52
CA ALA A 450 -12.86 26.38 -8.60
C ALA A 450 -12.35 27.83 -8.43
N LEU A 451 -11.23 28.00 -7.74
CA LEU A 451 -10.61 29.31 -7.52
C LEU A 451 -9.97 29.90 -8.79
N LEU A 452 -9.45 29.07 -9.71
CA LEU A 452 -8.64 29.56 -10.84
C LEU A 452 -9.38 30.62 -11.69
N PRO A 453 -10.63 30.42 -12.13
CA PRO A 453 -11.34 31.43 -12.91
C PRO A 453 -11.58 32.76 -12.18
N ILE A 454 -11.53 32.75 -10.86
CA ILE A 454 -11.67 33.96 -10.03
C ILE A 454 -10.33 34.72 -9.98
N LEU A 455 -9.22 33.98 -9.82
CA LEU A 455 -7.87 34.53 -9.80
C LEU A 455 -7.48 35.17 -11.14
N GLU A 456 -7.96 34.65 -12.25
CA GLU A 456 -7.69 35.17 -13.59
C GLU A 456 -8.39 36.50 -13.90
N ARG A 457 -9.31 36.96 -13.05
CA ARG A 457 -9.98 38.24 -13.20
C ARG A 457 -9.02 39.39 -12.91
N SER A 458 -9.12 40.47 -13.68
CA SER A 458 -8.26 41.64 -13.56
C SER A 458 -8.35 42.39 -12.21
N ASP A 459 -9.46 42.18 -11.48
CA ASP A 459 -9.72 42.78 -10.17
C ASP A 459 -9.38 41.84 -8.98
N SER A 460 -8.81 40.68 -9.25
CA SER A 460 -8.53 39.67 -8.24
C SER A 460 -7.37 40.00 -7.27
N GLY A 461 -6.47 40.91 -7.68
CA GLY A 461 -5.20 41.19 -6.98
C GLY A 461 -4.10 40.15 -7.26
N TRP A 462 -4.32 39.29 -8.26
CA TRP A 462 -3.39 38.25 -8.70
C TRP A 462 -3.06 38.42 -10.18
N ARG A 463 -1.82 38.08 -10.55
CA ARG A 463 -1.34 38.11 -11.93
C ARG A 463 -0.82 36.74 -12.33
N GLU A 464 -1.40 36.16 -13.35
CA GLU A 464 -0.87 34.97 -13.99
C GLU A 464 0.49 35.27 -14.61
N ILE A 465 1.47 34.40 -14.33
CA ILE A 465 2.82 34.50 -14.91
C ILE A 465 3.19 33.28 -15.74
N TYR A 466 2.45 32.19 -15.58
CA TYR A 466 2.57 30.98 -16.39
C TYR A 466 1.27 30.17 -16.34
N SER A 467 0.90 29.55 -17.46
CA SER A 467 -0.17 28.54 -17.51
C SER A 467 0.11 27.47 -18.56
N ASP A 468 -0.42 26.26 -18.32
CA ASP A 468 -0.37 25.12 -19.22
C ASP A 468 -1.61 24.19 -19.04
N ASP A 469 -1.57 22.97 -19.62
CA ASP A 469 -2.68 22.00 -19.53
C ASP A 469 -2.92 21.49 -18.11
N ASP A 470 -1.98 21.62 -17.17
CA ASP A 470 -2.14 21.22 -15.78
C ASP A 470 -2.81 22.32 -14.93
N GLY A 471 -2.50 23.60 -15.20
CA GLY A 471 -3.03 24.73 -14.45
C GLY A 471 -2.26 26.02 -14.65
N ALA A 472 -2.23 26.87 -13.59
CA ALA A 472 -1.59 28.18 -13.65
C ALA A 472 -0.76 28.49 -12.40
N LEU A 473 0.31 29.31 -12.61
CA LEU A 473 1.10 29.97 -11.57
C LEU A 473 0.75 31.45 -11.54
N LEU A 474 0.27 31.92 -10.40
CA LEU A 474 -0.10 33.30 -10.18
C LEU A 474 0.72 33.88 -9.02
N VAL A 475 1.01 35.17 -9.11
CA VAL A 475 1.68 35.94 -8.06
C VAL A 475 0.84 37.14 -7.66
N ARG A 476 0.99 37.56 -6.40
CA ARG A 476 0.29 38.75 -5.89
C ARG A 476 0.76 39.99 -6.63
N THR A 477 -0.13 40.91 -7.01
CA THR A 477 0.16 42.18 -7.70
C THR A 477 0.55 43.29 -6.75
#